data_d681d223d2ce886246453a797215f275
#
_entry.id   d681d223d2ce886246453a797215f275
#
_cell.length_a   1.000
_cell.length_b   1.000
_cell.length_c   1.000
_cell.angle_alpha   90.00
_cell.angle_beta   90.00
_cell.angle_gamma   90.00
#
_symmetry.space_group_name_H-M   'P 1'
#
loop_
_entity.id
_entity.type
_entity.pdbx_description
1 polymer ?
#
loop_
_entity_poly.entity_id
_entity_poly.type
_entity_poly.pdbx_seq_one_letter_code
_entity_poly.pdbx_strand_id
1 'polypeptide(L)'
;MKKNITGFFGKAASLLLCCGLAVTMLTSCGERTLEMNTSGVTSSKVTHQGVIEYYGGYYITDKFGINYKSNIDNKDMVIVAHTSKENGEVQKNFAIDDKYIYFISAYKDASKILYRGTMDGKKRTKIYVRDEINIIACYKNKIYFTDERNMIICIDAATKEKLEINAAVGKDFVQYNNCIFFTDSNKKLAVYNCDDNAVIPVTENNAAGYSATDNGTAIAENISGDKKSTKYQFSFFTYSKAEIKSMAAVETAAKYTVFSNSLAFANEKTSLKTCGLNNGEEKEYSYKKQGKLIYNTGMDNNVYYLNENTCLKFEPTAEAPKELTVDFKKNKIDYNNVIAIVNDTKAITSENGYYEIVNIN
;
A
#
# COMPACT_ATOMS: atom_id res chain seq x y z
N MET A 1 35.58 31.18 -52.04
CA MET A 1 34.76 31.32 -50.81
C MET A 1 33.77 30.17 -50.78
N LYS A 2 34.10 29.06 -50.06
CA LYS A 2 33.13 27.96 -49.81
C LYS A 2 32.64 28.13 -48.38
N LYS A 3 31.38 28.51 -48.18
CA LYS A 3 30.73 28.59 -46.88
C LYS A 3 30.18 27.22 -46.49
N ASN A 4 30.57 26.78 -45.31
CA ASN A 4 30.12 25.54 -44.66
C ASN A 4 28.59 25.56 -44.41
N ILE A 5 27.87 24.59 -44.99
CA ILE A 5 26.44 24.34 -44.81
C ILE A 5 26.22 23.09 -43.93
N THR A 6 27.18 22.64 -43.14
CA THR A 6 27.09 21.41 -42.35
C THR A 6 26.53 21.58 -40.93
N GLY A 7 26.22 22.81 -40.50
CA GLY A 7 25.73 23.06 -39.11
C GLY A 7 24.21 23.07 -38.96
N PHE A 8 23.42 23.10 -40.03
CA PHE A 8 21.97 23.25 -39.91
C PHE A 8 21.18 21.94 -39.91
N PHE A 9 21.73 20.91 -40.55
CA PHE A 9 21.04 19.61 -40.62
C PHE A 9 21.12 18.77 -39.32
N GLY A 10 22.14 18.98 -38.50
CA GLY A 10 22.29 18.25 -37.23
C GLY A 10 21.27 18.64 -36.16
N LYS A 11 20.89 19.93 -36.12
CA LYS A 11 19.90 20.42 -35.13
C LYS A 11 18.45 20.11 -35.53
N ALA A 12 18.16 20.07 -36.81
CA ALA A 12 16.83 19.69 -37.29
C ALA A 12 16.57 18.17 -37.13
N ALA A 13 17.59 17.34 -37.33
CA ALA A 13 17.46 15.91 -37.13
C ALA A 13 17.25 15.54 -35.64
N SER A 14 17.93 16.22 -34.71
CA SER A 14 17.70 16.03 -33.28
C SER A 14 16.30 16.46 -32.80
N LEU A 15 15.77 17.56 -33.36
CA LEU A 15 14.42 18.00 -33.02
C LEU A 15 13.35 17.05 -33.59
N LEU A 16 13.55 16.53 -34.77
CA LEU A 16 12.66 15.56 -35.40
C LEU A 16 12.68 14.19 -34.67
N LEU A 17 13.85 13.78 -34.15
CA LEU A 17 13.95 12.56 -33.34
C LEU A 17 13.25 12.71 -31.97
N CYS A 18 13.38 13.86 -31.33
CA CYS A 18 12.67 14.14 -30.08
C CYS A 18 11.16 14.27 -30.28
N CYS A 19 10.71 14.90 -31.36
CA CYS A 19 9.28 14.96 -31.69
C CYS A 19 8.74 13.61 -32.15
N GLY A 20 9.53 12.80 -32.86
CA GLY A 20 9.16 11.44 -33.27
C GLY A 20 9.01 10.49 -32.08
N LEU A 21 9.90 10.57 -31.09
CA LEU A 21 9.80 9.79 -29.83
C LEU A 21 8.62 10.24 -28.97
N ALA A 22 8.34 11.54 -28.90
CA ALA A 22 7.17 12.06 -28.17
C ALA A 22 5.84 11.65 -28.84
N VAL A 23 5.79 11.65 -30.19
CA VAL A 23 4.60 11.22 -30.95
C VAL A 23 4.41 9.70 -30.88
N THR A 24 5.47 8.91 -30.86
CA THR A 24 5.35 7.44 -30.67
C THR A 24 4.91 7.07 -29.24
N MET A 25 5.21 7.89 -28.23
CA MET A 25 4.66 7.70 -26.90
C MET A 25 3.17 8.09 -26.80
N LEU A 26 2.70 9.00 -27.66
CA LEU A 26 1.30 9.45 -27.68
C LEU A 26 0.40 8.59 -28.59
N THR A 27 0.96 7.86 -29.57
CA THR A 27 0.18 7.03 -30.49
C THR A 27 0.16 5.53 -30.13
N SER A 28 0.84 5.12 -29.08
CA SER A 28 0.70 3.77 -28.49
C SER A 28 -0.53 3.73 -27.57
N CYS A 29 -1.69 4.17 -28.03
CA CYS A 29 -2.99 3.78 -27.53
C CYS A 29 -3.39 2.38 -28.05
N GLY A 30 -2.45 1.44 -28.08
CA GLY A 30 -2.79 0.04 -28.07
C GLY A 30 -3.26 -0.30 -26.66
N GLU A 31 -4.35 -1.03 -26.51
CA GLU A 31 -4.85 -1.59 -25.27
C GLU A 31 -3.67 -2.19 -24.48
N ARG A 32 -3.13 -1.43 -23.52
CA ARG A 32 -2.12 -1.94 -22.61
C ARG A 32 -2.85 -2.77 -21.58
N THR A 33 -2.79 -4.07 -21.71
CA THR A 33 -3.23 -4.98 -20.67
C THR A 33 -2.31 -4.84 -19.47
N LEU A 34 -2.88 -4.66 -18.27
CA LEU A 34 -2.13 -4.74 -17.03
C LEU A 34 -2.05 -6.22 -16.64
N GLU A 35 -0.93 -6.87 -16.93
CA GLU A 35 -0.71 -8.24 -16.52
C GLU A 35 -0.27 -8.29 -15.06
N MET A 36 -1.10 -8.92 -14.22
CA MET A 36 -0.74 -9.25 -12.84
C MET A 36 -0.01 -10.58 -12.85
N ASN A 37 1.24 -10.59 -12.39
CA ASN A 37 1.99 -11.83 -12.25
C ASN A 37 1.55 -12.55 -10.97
N THR A 38 0.57 -13.44 -11.10
CA THR A 38 0.02 -14.25 -10.01
C THR A 38 0.70 -15.62 -9.86
N SER A 39 1.60 -15.98 -10.78
CA SER A 39 2.23 -17.29 -10.81
C SER A 39 3.32 -17.41 -9.74
N GLY A 40 2.95 -17.89 -8.57
CA GLY A 40 3.76 -18.72 -7.67
C GLY A 40 5.02 -18.12 -7.08
N VAL A 41 5.27 -16.82 -7.21
CA VAL A 41 6.52 -16.24 -6.78
C VAL A 41 6.28 -15.00 -5.95
N THR A 42 6.95 -15.01 -4.80
CA THR A 42 7.38 -13.81 -4.13
C THR A 42 6.31 -12.76 -3.95
N SER A 43 5.43 -13.00 -3.03
CA SER A 43 4.65 -11.88 -2.54
C SER A 43 5.62 -10.88 -1.88
N SER A 44 6.12 -9.93 -2.67
CA SER A 44 6.71 -8.74 -2.07
C SER A 44 5.62 -8.05 -1.29
N LYS A 45 5.85 -7.81 0.00
CA LYS A 45 4.87 -7.17 0.87
C LYS A 45 5.45 -5.88 1.40
N VAL A 46 4.64 -4.83 1.34
CA VAL A 46 4.93 -3.56 1.98
C VAL A 46 3.97 -3.39 3.14
N THR A 47 4.49 -3.00 4.29
CA THR A 47 3.66 -2.71 5.44
C THR A 47 3.79 -1.26 5.87
N HIS A 48 2.65 -0.60 6.02
CA HIS A 48 2.55 0.70 6.68
C HIS A 48 2.37 0.57 8.20
N GLN A 49 2.19 -0.65 8.67
CA GLN A 49 1.88 -0.96 10.06
C GLN A 49 3.06 -1.58 10.84
N GLY A 50 4.23 -1.73 10.19
CA GLY A 50 5.40 -2.31 10.85
C GLY A 50 5.31 -3.83 11.11
N VAL A 51 4.40 -4.54 10.43
CA VAL A 51 4.22 -5.99 10.56
C VAL A 51 3.98 -6.62 9.19
N ILE A 52 4.70 -7.69 8.88
CA ILE A 52 4.49 -8.51 7.68
C ILE A 52 4.38 -9.97 8.09
N GLU A 53 3.31 -10.63 7.68
CA GLU A 53 3.25 -12.09 7.66
C GLU A 53 3.93 -12.59 6.36
N TYR A 54 4.88 -13.52 6.52
CA TYR A 54 5.64 -14.04 5.39
C TYR A 54 6.09 -15.48 5.65
N TYR A 55 5.67 -16.40 4.78
CA TYR A 55 5.91 -17.85 4.90
C TYR A 55 5.59 -18.42 6.29
N GLY A 56 4.44 -18.04 6.84
CA GLY A 56 3.95 -18.53 8.14
C GLY A 56 4.68 -17.97 9.37
N GLY A 57 5.61 -17.04 9.19
CA GLY A 57 6.24 -16.29 10.25
C GLY A 57 5.89 -14.80 10.19
N TYR A 58 6.29 -14.05 11.21
CA TYR A 58 5.97 -12.62 11.36
C TYR A 58 7.24 -11.81 11.49
N TYR A 59 7.37 -10.78 10.66
CA TYR A 59 8.36 -9.72 10.80
C TYR A 59 7.69 -8.53 11.45
N ILE A 60 8.21 -8.05 12.56
CA ILE A 60 7.60 -7.00 13.39
C ILE A 60 8.65 -5.96 13.73
N THR A 61 8.33 -4.68 13.51
CA THR A 61 9.18 -3.57 13.96
C THR A 61 8.83 -3.22 15.41
N ASP A 62 9.81 -3.26 16.29
CA ASP A 62 9.71 -2.80 17.68
C ASP A 62 10.84 -1.83 18.04
N LYS A 63 10.99 -1.49 19.32
CA LYS A 63 12.06 -0.61 19.83
C LYS A 63 13.49 -1.11 19.56
N PHE A 64 13.65 -2.39 19.30
CA PHE A 64 14.96 -2.99 18.99
C PHE A 64 15.23 -3.05 17.48
N GLY A 65 14.24 -2.81 16.64
CA GLY A 65 14.34 -2.86 15.19
C GLY A 65 13.34 -3.84 14.57
N ILE A 66 13.75 -4.58 13.53
CA ILE A 66 12.89 -5.58 12.90
C ILE A 66 13.23 -6.96 13.46
N ASN A 67 12.21 -7.63 13.97
CA ASN A 67 12.31 -8.93 14.59
C ASN A 67 11.49 -9.95 13.82
N TYR A 68 11.98 -11.18 13.75
CA TYR A 68 11.28 -12.32 13.18
C TYR A 68 10.80 -13.26 14.26
N LYS A 69 9.55 -13.73 14.15
CA LYS A 69 8.95 -14.80 14.94
C LYS A 69 8.45 -15.89 14.00
N SER A 70 8.82 -17.15 14.23
CA SER A 70 8.42 -18.27 13.38
C SER A 70 6.92 -18.58 13.45
N ASN A 71 6.28 -18.24 14.57
CA ASN A 71 4.83 -18.23 14.74
C ASN A 71 4.45 -17.18 15.78
N ILE A 72 3.16 -16.88 15.88
CA ILE A 72 2.67 -15.83 16.76
C ILE A 72 2.84 -16.14 18.26
N ASP A 73 2.86 -17.42 18.62
CA ASP A 73 3.01 -17.87 20.01
C ASP A 73 4.47 -18.04 20.40
N ASN A 74 5.36 -18.01 19.42
CA ASN A 74 6.78 -18.21 19.66
C ASN A 74 7.36 -17.01 20.43
N LYS A 75 7.93 -17.29 21.60
CA LYS A 75 8.64 -16.30 22.41
C LYS A 75 10.06 -16.07 21.89
N ASP A 76 10.60 -17.03 21.14
CA ASP A 76 11.93 -16.91 20.55
C ASP A 76 11.86 -15.96 19.37
N MET A 77 12.63 -14.90 19.47
CA MET A 77 12.64 -13.81 18.50
C MET A 77 14.05 -13.64 17.96
N VAL A 78 14.17 -13.58 16.64
CA VAL A 78 15.43 -13.28 15.96
C VAL A 78 15.44 -11.81 15.53
N ILE A 79 16.42 -11.05 15.98
CA ILE A 79 16.60 -9.67 15.53
C ILE A 79 17.22 -9.69 14.13
N VAL A 80 16.44 -9.22 13.15
CA VAL A 80 16.85 -9.18 11.72
C VAL A 80 17.54 -7.86 11.37
N ALA A 81 17.04 -6.74 11.91
CA ALA A 81 17.65 -5.43 11.75
C ALA A 81 17.62 -4.70 13.11
N HIS A 82 18.79 -4.45 13.68
CA HIS A 82 18.91 -3.91 15.02
C HIS A 82 19.01 -2.37 15.03
N THR A 83 18.16 -1.72 15.80
CA THR A 83 18.24 -0.30 16.12
C THR A 83 19.33 -0.07 17.16
N SER A 84 20.31 0.77 16.87
CA SER A 84 21.36 1.17 17.81
C SER A 84 21.93 2.54 17.44
N LYS A 85 22.76 3.10 18.33
CA LYS A 85 23.45 4.36 18.07
C LYS A 85 24.32 4.30 16.80
N GLU A 86 24.93 3.14 16.54
CA GLU A 86 25.80 2.91 15.36
C GLU A 86 25.02 2.54 14.11
N ASN A 87 23.88 1.86 14.27
CA ASN A 87 23.08 1.34 13.17
C ASN A 87 21.96 2.28 12.74
N GLY A 88 21.74 3.38 13.46
CA GLY A 88 20.59 4.25 13.29
C GLY A 88 19.29 3.61 13.81
N GLU A 89 18.22 4.38 13.77
CA GLU A 89 16.87 3.93 14.13
C GLU A 89 16.22 3.28 12.92
N VAL A 90 15.87 2.00 13.04
CA VAL A 90 15.15 1.26 11.98
C VAL A 90 13.73 1.80 11.88
N GLN A 91 13.34 2.23 10.68
CA GLN A 91 12.02 2.78 10.41
C GLN A 91 10.96 1.69 10.31
N LYS A 92 9.69 2.05 10.54
CA LYS A 92 8.56 1.11 10.55
C LYS A 92 8.31 0.46 9.20
N ASN A 93 8.54 1.20 8.11
CA ASN A 93 8.28 0.72 6.76
C ASN A 93 9.45 -0.13 6.27
N PHE A 94 9.16 -1.36 5.92
CA PHE A 94 10.12 -2.28 5.32
C PHE A 94 9.40 -3.15 4.27
N ALA A 95 10.17 -3.77 3.39
CA ALA A 95 9.65 -4.65 2.35
C ALA A 95 10.43 -5.98 2.36
N ILE A 96 9.79 -7.05 1.92
CA ILE A 96 10.38 -8.38 1.87
C ILE A 96 10.18 -8.96 0.48
N ASP A 97 11.23 -9.51 -0.09
CA ASP A 97 11.19 -10.43 -1.23
C ASP A 97 11.62 -11.84 -0.80
N ASP A 98 11.75 -12.78 -1.75
CA ASP A 98 12.10 -14.18 -1.45
C ASP A 98 13.38 -14.37 -0.66
N LYS A 99 14.33 -13.45 -0.75
CA LYS A 99 15.69 -13.63 -0.25
C LYS A 99 16.12 -12.57 0.74
N TYR A 100 15.50 -11.39 0.66
CA TYR A 100 16.00 -10.21 1.34
C TYR A 100 14.88 -9.43 2.02
N ILE A 101 15.28 -8.75 3.08
CA ILE A 101 14.51 -7.69 3.71
C ILE A 101 15.13 -6.33 3.36
N TYR A 102 14.29 -5.38 2.98
CA TYR A 102 14.69 -4.01 2.67
C TYR A 102 14.11 -3.08 3.73
N PHE A 103 14.95 -2.25 4.32
CA PHE A 103 14.55 -1.37 5.40
C PHE A 103 15.36 -0.07 5.41
N ILE A 104 14.82 0.94 6.07
CA ILE A 104 15.44 2.25 6.24
C ILE A 104 15.95 2.36 7.67
N SER A 105 17.17 2.87 7.83
CA SER A 105 17.67 3.34 9.13
C SER A 105 17.90 4.85 9.07
N ALA A 106 17.33 5.57 10.04
CA ALA A 106 17.53 7.01 10.21
C ALA A 106 18.63 7.29 11.23
N TYR A 107 19.52 8.21 10.91
CA TYR A 107 20.65 8.60 11.74
C TYR A 107 20.44 9.99 12.35
N LYS A 108 21.25 10.34 13.36
CA LYS A 108 21.15 11.61 14.08
C LYS A 108 21.47 12.84 13.22
N ASP A 109 22.25 12.67 12.16
CA ASP A 109 22.56 13.70 11.17
C ASP A 109 21.46 13.93 10.14
N ALA A 110 20.25 13.39 10.39
CA ALA A 110 19.09 13.36 9.54
C ALA A 110 19.24 12.51 8.26
N SER A 111 20.39 11.87 8.01
CA SER A 111 20.53 10.96 6.87
C SER A 111 19.70 9.70 7.06
N LYS A 112 19.07 9.24 5.98
CA LYS A 112 18.40 7.95 5.92
C LYS A 112 19.15 7.02 4.97
N ILE A 113 19.35 5.80 5.41
CA ILE A 113 20.05 4.78 4.63
C ILE A 113 19.10 3.62 4.36
N LEU A 114 18.93 3.32 3.08
CA LEU A 114 18.23 2.12 2.62
C LEU A 114 19.22 0.94 2.62
N TYR A 115 18.84 -0.10 3.34
CA TYR A 115 19.60 -1.33 3.44
C TYR A 115 18.86 -2.51 2.78
N ARG A 116 19.64 -3.46 2.31
CA ARG A 116 19.23 -4.84 2.02
C ARG A 116 19.86 -5.75 3.07
N GLY A 117 19.06 -6.49 3.80
CA GLY A 117 19.48 -7.49 4.77
C GLY A 117 19.12 -8.90 4.34
N THR A 118 19.83 -9.92 4.83
CA THR A 118 19.37 -11.30 4.76
C THR A 118 18.24 -11.54 5.74
N MET A 119 17.33 -12.49 5.44
CA MET A 119 16.16 -12.78 6.26
C MET A 119 16.50 -13.26 7.67
N ASP A 120 17.70 -13.79 7.88
CA ASP A 120 18.23 -14.22 9.18
C ASP A 120 19.02 -13.11 9.93
N GLY A 121 19.10 -11.91 9.35
CA GLY A 121 19.79 -10.77 9.95
C GLY A 121 21.31 -10.82 9.95
N LYS A 122 21.95 -11.87 9.39
CA LYS A 122 23.41 -12.04 9.48
C LYS A 122 24.21 -11.09 8.61
N LYS A 123 23.61 -10.64 7.50
CA LYS A 123 24.31 -9.73 6.55
C LYS A 123 23.40 -8.58 6.16
N ARG A 124 23.98 -7.39 6.03
CA ARG A 124 23.31 -6.23 5.46
C ARG A 124 24.21 -5.49 4.49
N THR A 125 23.65 -4.92 3.47
CA THR A 125 24.32 -4.13 2.44
C THR A 125 23.63 -2.80 2.29
N LYS A 126 24.40 -1.72 2.31
CA LYS A 126 23.94 -0.37 2.04
C LYS A 126 23.61 -0.22 0.56
N ILE A 127 22.39 0.17 0.25
CA ILE A 127 21.90 0.36 -1.12
C ILE A 127 21.93 1.83 -1.50
N TYR A 128 21.35 2.71 -0.68
CA TYR A 128 21.17 4.11 -1.00
C TYR A 128 21.20 4.99 0.23
N VAL A 129 21.56 6.27 0.06
CA VAL A 129 21.61 7.28 1.13
C VAL A 129 20.94 8.54 0.65
N ARG A 130 20.04 9.09 1.44
CA ARG A 130 19.38 10.39 1.25
C ARG A 130 18.83 10.90 2.57
N ASP A 131 18.50 12.18 2.61
CA ASP A 131 17.84 12.80 3.74
C ASP A 131 16.39 12.35 3.83
N GLU A 132 15.71 12.15 2.69
CA GLU A 132 14.35 11.66 2.63
C GLU A 132 14.24 10.40 1.77
N ILE A 133 13.87 9.30 2.41
CA ILE A 133 13.40 8.05 1.83
C ILE A 133 12.15 7.68 2.62
N ASN A 134 11.02 7.55 1.94
CA ASN A 134 9.77 7.28 2.61
C ASN A 134 9.29 5.84 2.36
N ILE A 135 8.04 5.63 2.00
CA ILE A 135 7.44 4.32 1.82
C ILE A 135 8.25 3.47 0.84
N ILE A 136 8.53 2.22 1.20
CA ILE A 136 9.25 1.26 0.35
C ILE A 136 8.36 0.13 -0.13
N ALA A 137 8.59 -0.28 -1.39
CA ALA A 137 8.09 -1.49 -2.02
C ALA A 137 9.26 -2.25 -2.65
N CYS A 138 9.12 -3.53 -2.94
CA CYS A 138 10.14 -4.28 -3.67
C CYS A 138 9.52 -5.29 -4.63
N TYR A 139 10.18 -5.48 -5.79
CA TYR A 139 9.79 -6.46 -6.78
C TYR A 139 11.00 -6.88 -7.63
N LYS A 140 11.29 -8.17 -7.73
CA LYS A 140 12.39 -8.74 -8.55
C LYS A 140 13.74 -8.04 -8.32
N ASN A 141 14.20 -7.95 -7.07
CA ASN A 141 15.43 -7.25 -6.64
C ASN A 141 15.45 -5.74 -6.90
N LYS A 142 14.36 -5.14 -7.36
CA LYS A 142 14.21 -3.69 -7.46
C LYS A 142 13.50 -3.16 -6.23
N ILE A 143 13.92 -2.01 -5.75
CA ILE A 143 13.33 -1.33 -4.60
C ILE A 143 12.73 -0.03 -5.10
N TYR A 144 11.49 0.21 -4.72
CA TYR A 144 10.73 1.40 -5.06
C TYR A 144 10.46 2.19 -3.79
N PHE A 145 10.65 3.49 -3.84
CA PHE A 145 10.37 4.40 -2.72
C PHE A 145 10.05 5.80 -3.23
N THR A 146 9.56 6.67 -2.35
CA THR A 146 9.38 8.08 -2.70
C THR A 146 10.51 8.92 -2.12
N ASP A 147 10.98 9.91 -2.90
CA ASP A 147 11.95 10.92 -2.47
C ASP A 147 11.26 12.13 -1.79
N GLU A 148 12.03 13.17 -1.48
CA GLU A 148 11.56 14.42 -0.88
C GLU A 148 10.53 15.19 -1.72
N ARG A 149 10.51 14.93 -3.03
CA ARG A 149 9.54 15.52 -3.98
C ARG A 149 8.31 14.62 -4.16
N ASN A 150 8.22 13.53 -3.40
CA ASN A 150 7.26 12.46 -3.57
C ASN A 150 7.31 11.76 -4.95
N MET A 151 8.42 11.86 -5.67
CA MET A 151 8.62 11.13 -6.92
C MET A 151 8.95 9.67 -6.63
N ILE A 152 8.43 8.76 -7.43
CA ILE A 152 8.75 7.33 -7.31
C ILE A 152 10.17 7.11 -7.85
N ILE A 153 11.02 6.55 -7.01
CA ILE A 153 12.39 6.16 -7.34
C ILE A 153 12.47 4.64 -7.33
N CYS A 154 13.09 4.09 -8.36
CA CYS A 154 13.43 2.67 -8.45
C CYS A 154 14.95 2.52 -8.36
N ILE A 155 15.44 1.59 -7.54
CA ILE A 155 16.85 1.20 -7.48
C ILE A 155 16.96 -0.31 -7.63
N ASP A 156 17.80 -0.75 -8.55
CA ASP A 156 18.22 -2.14 -8.62
C ASP A 156 19.14 -2.45 -7.43
N ALA A 157 18.77 -3.43 -6.61
CA ALA A 157 19.50 -3.76 -5.39
C ALA A 157 20.87 -4.42 -5.65
N ALA A 158 21.11 -4.95 -6.85
CA ALA A 158 22.38 -5.60 -7.23
C ALA A 158 23.33 -4.60 -7.89
N THR A 159 22.87 -3.88 -8.91
CA THR A 159 23.69 -2.93 -9.68
C THR A 159 23.75 -1.55 -9.04
N LYS A 160 22.78 -1.20 -8.19
CA LYS A 160 22.55 0.13 -7.62
C LYS A 160 22.19 1.19 -8.66
N GLU A 161 21.83 0.79 -9.85
CA GLU A 161 21.32 1.69 -10.87
C GLU A 161 20.00 2.30 -10.41
N LYS A 162 19.87 3.62 -10.59
CA LYS A 162 18.70 4.40 -10.21
C LYS A 162 17.89 4.78 -11.43
N LEU A 163 16.60 4.58 -11.35
CA LEU A 163 15.61 5.09 -12.29
C LEU A 163 14.62 5.99 -11.54
N GLU A 164 14.42 7.21 -12.00
CA GLU A 164 13.36 8.08 -11.55
C GLU A 164 12.13 7.85 -12.44
N ILE A 165 11.01 7.46 -11.82
CA ILE A 165 9.76 7.23 -12.51
C ILE A 165 9.01 8.55 -12.55
N ASN A 166 8.56 8.95 -13.72
CA ASN A 166 7.82 10.21 -13.89
C ASN A 166 6.39 10.11 -13.32
N ALA A 167 6.31 9.93 -12.02
CA ALA A 167 5.07 9.86 -11.26
C ALA A 167 5.27 10.41 -9.85
N ALA A 168 4.46 11.38 -9.47
CA ALA A 168 4.45 11.96 -8.14
C ALA A 168 3.31 11.37 -7.31
N VAL A 169 3.63 10.88 -6.13
CA VAL A 169 2.68 10.31 -5.17
C VAL A 169 2.11 11.42 -4.30
N GLY A 170 0.80 11.63 -4.34
CA GLY A 170 0.11 12.58 -3.48
C GLY A 170 -0.18 12.01 -2.10
N LYS A 171 -0.75 10.80 -2.11
CA LYS A 171 -1.09 10.04 -0.89
C LYS A 171 -0.90 8.57 -1.18
N ASP A 172 -1.22 7.64 -0.51
CA ASP A 172 -1.19 6.21 -0.70
C ASP A 172 -0.05 5.70 -1.62
N PHE A 173 0.57 4.65 -1.25
CA PHE A 173 1.60 3.98 -2.04
C PHE A 173 1.55 2.51 -1.61
N VAL A 174 0.74 1.72 -2.31
CA VAL A 174 0.41 0.35 -1.92
C VAL A 174 0.85 -0.62 -3.00
N GLN A 175 1.70 -1.56 -2.63
CA GLN A 175 2.10 -2.63 -3.53
C GLN A 175 1.10 -3.77 -3.48
N TYR A 176 0.75 -4.26 -4.65
CA TYR A 176 0.04 -5.52 -4.86
C TYR A 176 0.70 -6.27 -6.02
N ASN A 177 1.34 -7.40 -5.75
CA ASN A 177 2.15 -8.16 -6.71
C ASN A 177 3.20 -7.28 -7.43
N ASN A 178 3.19 -7.28 -8.77
CA ASN A 178 4.06 -6.46 -9.62
C ASN A 178 3.56 -5.02 -9.83
N CYS A 179 2.53 -4.60 -9.12
CA CYS A 179 1.93 -3.28 -9.29
C CYS A 179 2.02 -2.44 -8.03
N ILE A 180 2.26 -1.15 -8.22
CA ILE A 180 2.23 -0.16 -7.15
C ILE A 180 1.08 0.80 -7.45
N PHE A 181 0.07 0.80 -6.57
CA PHE A 181 -1.07 1.70 -6.62
C PHE A 181 -0.76 2.94 -5.81
N PHE A 182 -1.07 4.10 -6.35
CA PHE A 182 -0.90 5.38 -5.67
C PHE A 182 -1.93 6.40 -6.15
N THR A 183 -2.24 7.38 -5.29
CA THR A 183 -2.97 8.56 -5.73
C THR A 183 -1.99 9.68 -6.03
N ASP A 184 -2.22 10.42 -7.11
CA ASP A 184 -1.43 11.59 -7.48
C ASP A 184 -1.76 12.82 -6.60
N SER A 185 -1.13 13.96 -6.87
CA SER A 185 -1.40 15.22 -6.16
C SER A 185 -2.85 15.71 -6.30
N ASN A 186 -3.56 15.27 -7.34
CA ASN A 186 -4.97 15.57 -7.60
C ASN A 186 -5.91 14.50 -7.01
N LYS A 187 -5.37 13.56 -6.22
CA LYS A 187 -6.09 12.41 -5.63
C LYS A 187 -6.66 11.44 -6.66
N LYS A 188 -6.16 11.43 -7.88
CA LYS A 188 -6.53 10.45 -8.90
C LYS A 188 -5.73 9.19 -8.71
N LEU A 189 -6.37 8.03 -8.83
CA LEU A 189 -5.70 6.75 -8.74
C LEU A 189 -4.92 6.46 -10.02
N ALA A 190 -3.68 6.06 -9.84
CA ALA A 190 -2.81 5.53 -10.89
C ALA A 190 -2.15 4.25 -10.41
N VAL A 191 -1.67 3.44 -11.34
CA VAL A 191 -0.90 2.23 -11.07
C VAL A 191 0.41 2.26 -11.86
N TYR A 192 1.50 1.93 -11.20
CA TYR A 192 2.77 1.66 -11.84
C TYR A 192 2.97 0.15 -11.96
N ASN A 193 3.13 -0.33 -13.19
CA ASN A 193 3.48 -1.71 -13.48
C ASN A 193 5.01 -1.87 -13.46
N CYS A 194 5.52 -2.68 -12.52
CA CYS A 194 6.94 -2.89 -12.34
C CYS A 194 7.61 -3.71 -13.46
N ASP A 195 6.87 -4.54 -14.18
CA ASP A 195 7.38 -5.32 -15.30
C ASP A 195 7.54 -4.47 -16.56
N ASP A 196 6.55 -3.64 -16.87
CA ASP A 196 6.53 -2.80 -18.07
C ASP A 196 7.19 -1.43 -17.86
N ASN A 197 7.51 -1.07 -16.63
CA ASN A 197 7.96 0.26 -16.23
C ASN A 197 7.00 1.38 -16.71
N ALA A 198 5.70 1.13 -16.63
CA ALA A 198 4.65 2.02 -17.13
C ALA A 198 3.74 2.52 -16.03
N VAL A 199 3.39 3.81 -16.09
CA VAL A 199 2.33 4.41 -15.28
C VAL A 199 1.05 4.40 -16.08
N ILE A 200 -0.01 3.86 -15.48
CA ILE A 200 -1.36 3.77 -16.07
C ILE A 200 -2.31 4.59 -15.20
N PRO A 201 -2.90 5.67 -15.73
CA PRO A 201 -3.98 6.37 -15.05
C PRO A 201 -5.19 5.45 -14.92
N VAL A 202 -5.81 5.41 -13.75
CA VAL A 202 -6.96 4.54 -13.48
C VAL A 202 -8.25 5.36 -13.35
N THR A 203 -8.23 6.49 -12.63
CA THR A 203 -9.43 7.31 -12.43
C THR A 203 -9.29 8.70 -13.04
N GLU A 204 -10.42 9.27 -13.48
CA GLU A 204 -10.50 10.67 -13.91
C GLU A 204 -10.89 11.60 -12.75
N ASN A 205 -11.57 11.07 -11.73
CA ASN A 205 -12.02 11.79 -10.56
C ASN A 205 -11.21 11.41 -9.31
N ASN A 206 -11.48 12.09 -8.21
CA ASN A 206 -10.81 11.83 -6.94
C ASN A 206 -11.18 10.43 -6.42
N ALA A 207 -10.19 9.57 -6.24
CA ALA A 207 -10.37 8.28 -5.58
C ALA A 207 -10.53 8.49 -4.06
N ALA A 208 -11.69 8.10 -3.52
CA ALA A 208 -11.94 8.10 -2.08
C ALA A 208 -11.33 6.85 -1.42
N GLY A 209 -11.21 5.76 -2.15
CA GLY A 209 -10.58 4.52 -1.71
C GLY A 209 -10.55 3.49 -2.85
N TYR A 210 -9.75 2.46 -2.67
CA TYR A 210 -9.64 1.35 -3.62
C TYR A 210 -9.21 0.06 -2.91
N SER A 211 -9.50 -1.07 -3.54
CA SER A 211 -9.10 -2.40 -3.08
C SER A 211 -8.61 -3.23 -4.27
N ALA A 212 -7.33 -3.59 -4.26
CA ALA A 212 -6.70 -4.38 -5.30
C ALA A 212 -6.82 -5.89 -5.02
N THR A 213 -7.04 -6.67 -6.08
CA THR A 213 -7.08 -8.14 -6.06
C THR A 213 -6.36 -8.69 -7.28
N ASP A 214 -6.34 -10.03 -7.42
CA ASP A 214 -5.67 -10.69 -8.56
C ASP A 214 -6.30 -10.34 -9.92
N ASN A 215 -7.59 -10.02 -9.97
CA ASN A 215 -8.31 -9.82 -11.22
C ASN A 215 -8.59 -8.35 -11.56
N GLY A 216 -8.47 -7.45 -10.59
CA GLY A 216 -8.80 -6.05 -10.77
C GLY A 216 -8.82 -5.27 -9.47
N THR A 217 -9.20 -4.01 -9.57
CA THR A 217 -9.27 -3.09 -8.44
C THR A 217 -10.67 -2.50 -8.35
N ALA A 218 -11.32 -2.68 -7.21
CA ALA A 218 -12.55 -1.97 -6.87
C ALA A 218 -12.23 -0.56 -6.39
N ILE A 219 -12.97 0.43 -6.86
CA ILE A 219 -12.68 1.85 -6.67
C ILE A 219 -13.96 2.58 -6.24
N ALA A 220 -13.81 3.52 -5.31
CA ALA A 220 -14.81 4.55 -5.03
C ALA A 220 -14.30 5.89 -5.53
N GLU A 221 -14.92 6.45 -6.55
CA GLU A 221 -14.64 7.78 -7.03
C GLU A 221 -15.62 8.79 -6.46
N ASN A 222 -15.11 9.92 -6.02
CA ASN A 222 -15.94 11.05 -5.64
C ASN A 222 -16.22 11.90 -6.88
N ILE A 223 -17.40 11.74 -7.47
CA ILE A 223 -17.78 12.39 -8.73
C ILE A 223 -18.54 13.70 -8.57
N SER A 224 -19.15 13.92 -7.44
CA SER A 224 -19.68 15.22 -7.04
C SER A 224 -19.87 15.24 -5.54
N GLY A 225 -19.75 16.39 -4.95
CA GLY A 225 -20.03 16.58 -3.55
C GLY A 225 -20.35 18.03 -3.25
N ASP A 226 -21.29 18.24 -2.39
CA ASP A 226 -21.47 19.50 -1.68
C ASP A 226 -20.99 19.33 -0.22
N LYS A 227 -21.21 20.30 0.63
CA LYS A 227 -20.80 20.22 2.03
C LYS A 227 -21.60 19.21 2.84
N LYS A 228 -22.75 18.75 2.34
CA LYS A 228 -23.70 17.89 3.05
C LYS A 228 -23.74 16.46 2.52
N SER A 229 -23.59 16.29 1.20
CA SER A 229 -23.60 14.97 0.56
C SER A 229 -22.45 14.83 -0.43
N THR A 230 -22.03 13.60 -0.65
CA THR A 230 -21.03 13.23 -1.65
C THR A 230 -21.64 12.18 -2.55
N LYS A 231 -21.47 12.35 -3.86
CA LYS A 231 -21.87 11.35 -4.83
C LYS A 231 -20.67 10.48 -5.18
N TYR A 232 -20.77 9.20 -4.85
CA TYR A 232 -19.75 8.21 -5.19
C TYR A 232 -20.17 7.45 -6.44
N GLN A 233 -19.22 7.21 -7.33
CA GLN A 233 -19.30 6.19 -8.37
C GLN A 233 -18.42 5.03 -7.92
N PHE A 234 -18.98 3.86 -7.74
CA PHE A 234 -18.24 2.62 -7.57
C PHE A 234 -17.94 2.02 -8.94
N SER A 235 -16.70 1.57 -9.12
CA SER A 235 -16.19 1.05 -10.38
C SER A 235 -15.26 -0.13 -10.12
N PHE A 236 -15.06 -0.97 -11.14
CA PHE A 236 -14.11 -2.05 -11.13
C PHE A 236 -13.15 -1.91 -12.31
N PHE A 237 -11.86 -1.72 -12.03
CA PHE A 237 -10.80 -1.68 -13.02
C PHE A 237 -10.27 -3.09 -13.27
N THR A 238 -10.47 -3.63 -14.46
CA THR A 238 -10.05 -4.98 -14.86
C THR A 238 -8.65 -4.93 -15.47
N TYR A 239 -7.72 -5.71 -14.93
CA TYR A 239 -6.31 -5.69 -15.39
C TYR A 239 -6.14 -6.22 -16.82
N SER A 240 -6.79 -7.33 -17.16
CA SER A 240 -6.63 -8.00 -18.46
C SER A 240 -7.04 -7.16 -19.66
N LYS A 241 -7.87 -6.13 -19.45
CA LYS A 241 -8.36 -5.24 -20.50
C LYS A 241 -8.00 -3.79 -20.28
N ALA A 242 -7.46 -3.45 -19.12
CA ALA A 242 -7.27 -2.06 -18.65
C ALA A 242 -8.57 -1.22 -18.73
N GLU A 243 -9.72 -1.86 -18.53
CA GLU A 243 -11.05 -1.24 -18.64
C GLU A 243 -11.65 -0.97 -17.26
N ILE A 244 -12.35 0.14 -17.15
CA ILE A 244 -13.16 0.47 -15.98
C ILE A 244 -14.62 0.16 -16.30
N LYS A 245 -15.22 -0.69 -15.48
CA LYS A 245 -16.64 -0.98 -15.50
C LYS A 245 -17.33 -0.27 -14.34
N SER A 246 -18.28 0.61 -14.64
CA SER A 246 -19.14 1.22 -13.63
C SER A 246 -20.00 0.15 -12.95
N MET A 247 -20.14 0.27 -11.64
CA MET A 247 -20.96 -0.59 -10.80
C MET A 247 -22.19 0.20 -10.33
N ALA A 248 -22.26 0.61 -9.07
CA ALA A 248 -23.34 1.41 -8.54
C ALA A 248 -22.89 2.86 -8.29
N ALA A 249 -23.86 3.78 -8.23
CA ALA A 249 -23.65 5.13 -7.75
C ALA A 249 -24.56 5.39 -6.55
N VAL A 250 -24.03 6.07 -5.54
CA VAL A 250 -24.77 6.43 -4.33
C VAL A 250 -24.49 7.88 -3.95
N GLU A 251 -25.53 8.58 -3.50
CA GLU A 251 -25.40 9.93 -2.92
C GLU A 251 -25.74 9.87 -1.44
N THR A 252 -24.76 10.22 -0.60
CA THR A 252 -24.87 10.01 0.85
C THR A 252 -24.05 11.05 1.63
N ALA A 253 -24.40 11.26 2.88
CA ALA A 253 -23.58 12.04 3.81
C ALA A 253 -22.40 11.23 4.37
N ALA A 254 -22.43 9.91 4.30
CA ALA A 254 -21.34 9.04 4.77
C ALA A 254 -20.10 9.17 3.89
N LYS A 255 -18.92 9.03 4.51
CA LYS A 255 -17.63 9.08 3.80
C LYS A 255 -17.13 7.66 3.54
N TYR A 256 -17.53 7.11 2.43
CA TYR A 256 -17.14 5.76 2.04
C TYR A 256 -15.70 5.66 1.54
N THR A 257 -15.07 4.55 1.88
CA THR A 257 -13.84 4.04 1.27
C THR A 257 -14.00 2.56 0.92
N VAL A 258 -13.31 2.10 -0.10
CA VAL A 258 -13.34 0.69 -0.53
C VAL A 258 -12.15 -0.06 0.06
N PHE A 259 -12.41 -1.24 0.59
CA PHE A 259 -11.36 -2.16 0.98
C PHE A 259 -11.58 -3.57 0.42
N SER A 260 -12.83 -4.01 0.29
CA SER A 260 -13.17 -5.29 -0.37
C SER A 260 -13.75 -5.06 -1.76
N ASN A 261 -13.83 -6.11 -2.58
CA ASN A 261 -14.40 -6.03 -3.93
C ASN A 261 -15.91 -5.89 -3.96
N SER A 262 -16.57 -6.04 -2.84
CA SER A 262 -18.03 -6.07 -2.76
C SER A 262 -18.60 -4.95 -1.90
N LEU A 263 -17.85 -4.39 -0.97
CA LEU A 263 -18.32 -3.44 0.02
C LEU A 263 -17.43 -2.19 0.14
N ALA A 264 -18.08 -1.03 0.25
CA ALA A 264 -17.49 0.19 0.78
C ALA A 264 -17.87 0.35 2.25
N PHE A 265 -17.02 1.00 3.03
CA PHE A 265 -17.14 1.16 4.47
C PHE A 265 -17.06 2.63 4.87
N ALA A 266 -17.90 3.04 5.81
CA ALA A 266 -17.82 4.35 6.44
C ALA A 266 -17.91 4.19 7.96
N ASN A 267 -16.96 4.78 8.67
CA ASN A 267 -16.93 4.78 10.12
C ASN A 267 -17.54 6.08 10.66
N GLU A 268 -18.75 6.03 11.16
CA GLU A 268 -19.45 7.12 11.80
C GLU A 268 -19.18 7.10 13.31
N LYS A 269 -19.60 8.15 14.02
CA LYS A 269 -19.31 8.30 15.47
C LYS A 269 -19.81 7.13 16.31
N THR A 270 -21.02 6.63 16.04
CA THR A 270 -21.67 5.58 16.82
C THR A 270 -22.24 4.48 15.94
N SER A 271 -21.82 4.42 14.70
CA SER A 271 -22.25 3.39 13.75
C SER A 271 -21.18 3.08 12.72
N LEU A 272 -21.29 1.90 12.15
CA LEU A 272 -20.60 1.51 10.94
C LEU A 272 -21.62 1.43 9.83
N LYS A 273 -21.32 2.03 8.68
CA LYS A 273 -22.10 1.88 7.47
C LYS A 273 -21.33 1.08 6.45
N THR A 274 -22.04 0.21 5.75
CA THR A 274 -21.54 -0.47 4.56
C THR A 274 -22.42 -0.15 3.36
N CYS A 275 -21.84 -0.16 2.16
CA CYS A 275 -22.56 0.04 0.91
C CYS A 275 -22.12 -1.01 -0.10
N GLY A 276 -23.06 -1.74 -0.68
CA GLY A 276 -22.80 -2.73 -1.71
C GLY A 276 -22.31 -2.08 -2.99
N LEU A 277 -21.16 -2.51 -3.53
CA LEU A 277 -20.57 -1.89 -4.73
C LEU A 277 -21.40 -2.16 -5.99
N ASN A 278 -22.13 -3.28 -6.06
CA ASN A 278 -22.92 -3.66 -7.23
C ASN A 278 -24.32 -3.00 -7.28
N ASN A 279 -24.95 -2.79 -6.13
CA ASN A 279 -26.35 -2.40 -6.02
C ASN A 279 -26.57 -1.06 -5.29
N GLY A 280 -25.53 -0.52 -4.63
CA GLY A 280 -25.64 0.70 -3.83
C GLY A 280 -26.46 0.52 -2.54
N GLU A 281 -26.73 -0.72 -2.11
CA GLU A 281 -27.52 -1.00 -0.91
C GLU A 281 -26.71 -0.65 0.34
N GLU A 282 -27.25 0.27 1.15
CA GLU A 282 -26.62 0.69 2.40
C GLU A 282 -27.17 -0.14 3.57
N LYS A 283 -26.26 -0.58 4.46
CA LYS A 283 -26.58 -1.20 5.75
C LYS A 283 -25.90 -0.43 6.86
N GLU A 284 -26.56 -0.28 7.98
CA GLU A 284 -26.04 0.44 9.16
C GLU A 284 -26.06 -0.46 10.40
N TYR A 285 -24.92 -0.50 11.08
CA TYR A 285 -24.73 -1.18 12.35
C TYR A 285 -24.51 -0.13 13.43
N SER A 286 -25.53 0.09 14.28
CA SER A 286 -25.50 1.12 15.32
C SER A 286 -24.99 0.58 16.65
N TYR A 287 -24.15 1.34 17.33
CA TYR A 287 -23.54 0.96 18.60
C TYR A 287 -23.64 2.12 19.59
N LYS A 288 -23.67 1.78 20.89
CA LYS A 288 -23.73 2.77 21.97
C LYS A 288 -22.45 3.59 22.11
N LYS A 289 -21.32 3.03 21.69
CA LYS A 289 -19.99 3.66 21.83
C LYS A 289 -19.32 3.76 20.47
N GLN A 290 -18.50 4.76 20.32
CA GLN A 290 -17.68 4.95 19.14
C GLN A 290 -16.74 3.76 18.94
N GLY A 291 -16.56 3.34 17.69
CA GLY A 291 -15.63 2.32 17.29
C GLY A 291 -14.67 2.80 16.20
N LYS A 292 -13.81 1.91 15.74
CA LYS A 292 -12.89 2.17 14.63
C LYS A 292 -12.85 1.02 13.64
N LEU A 293 -12.48 1.34 12.41
CA LEU A 293 -12.19 0.36 11.37
C LEU A 293 -10.70 0.01 11.35
N ILE A 294 -10.43 -1.28 11.18
CA ILE A 294 -9.11 -1.81 10.87
C ILE A 294 -9.19 -2.48 9.50
N TYR A 295 -8.41 -1.97 8.58
CA TYR A 295 -8.21 -2.58 7.27
C TYR A 295 -6.99 -3.49 7.37
N ASN A 296 -7.22 -4.80 7.43
CA ASN A 296 -6.19 -5.79 7.77
C ASN A 296 -5.33 -6.17 6.54
N THR A 297 -4.85 -5.14 5.84
CA THR A 297 -4.09 -5.28 4.59
C THR A 297 -2.79 -6.05 4.81
N GLY A 298 -2.53 -7.01 3.93
CA GLY A 298 -1.30 -7.79 3.96
C GLY A 298 -1.28 -8.89 5.02
N MET A 299 -2.39 -9.09 5.72
CA MET A 299 -2.63 -10.22 6.62
C MET A 299 -3.75 -11.10 6.04
N ASP A 300 -4.96 -11.03 6.57
CA ASP A 300 -6.09 -11.81 6.07
C ASP A 300 -6.97 -11.03 5.06
N ASN A 301 -6.64 -9.77 4.79
CA ASN A 301 -7.35 -8.87 3.89
C ASN A 301 -8.85 -8.71 4.22
N ASN A 302 -9.20 -8.76 5.51
CA ASN A 302 -10.54 -8.49 6.01
C ASN A 302 -10.63 -7.09 6.63
N VAL A 303 -11.85 -6.61 6.83
CA VAL A 303 -12.12 -5.38 7.60
C VAL A 303 -12.68 -5.77 8.94
N TYR A 304 -12.18 -5.11 9.98
CA TYR A 304 -12.67 -5.27 11.34
C TYR A 304 -13.20 -3.97 11.88
N TYR A 305 -14.36 -4.02 12.51
CA TYR A 305 -14.88 -2.92 13.31
C TYR A 305 -14.75 -3.26 14.79
N LEU A 306 -14.06 -2.38 15.52
CA LEU A 306 -13.74 -2.57 16.93
C LEU A 306 -14.33 -1.45 17.78
N ASN A 307 -14.87 -1.82 18.93
CA ASN A 307 -15.07 -0.93 20.07
C ASN A 307 -14.73 -1.68 21.38
N GLU A 308 -14.99 -1.09 22.53
CA GLU A 308 -14.61 -1.69 23.83
C GLU A 308 -15.05 -3.14 24.03
N ASN A 309 -16.20 -3.55 23.45
CA ASN A 309 -16.82 -4.83 23.73
C ASN A 309 -17.18 -5.61 22.47
N THR A 310 -16.87 -5.09 21.30
CA THR A 310 -17.30 -5.68 20.03
C THR A 310 -16.16 -5.72 19.03
N CYS A 311 -15.98 -6.85 18.37
CA CYS A 311 -15.15 -7.00 17.19
C CYS A 311 -15.98 -7.68 16.10
N LEU A 312 -16.31 -6.96 15.04
CA LEU A 312 -16.98 -7.50 13.86
C LEU A 312 -15.98 -7.69 12.74
N LYS A 313 -15.93 -8.89 12.20
CA LYS A 313 -15.14 -9.26 11.03
C LYS A 313 -16.02 -9.23 9.79
N PHE A 314 -15.62 -8.46 8.79
CA PHE A 314 -16.24 -8.39 7.46
C PHE A 314 -15.34 -9.14 6.46
N GLU A 315 -15.80 -10.29 6.03
CA GLU A 315 -15.14 -11.06 4.97
C GLU A 315 -15.73 -10.66 3.61
N PRO A 316 -14.92 -10.53 2.54
CA PRO A 316 -15.39 -9.99 1.25
C PRO A 316 -16.57 -10.74 0.62
N THR A 317 -16.73 -12.04 0.94
CA THR A 317 -17.76 -12.92 0.38
C THR A 317 -18.89 -13.24 1.34
N ALA A 318 -18.82 -12.79 2.60
CA ALA A 318 -19.84 -13.09 3.59
C ALA A 318 -21.03 -12.14 3.49
N GLU A 319 -22.26 -12.67 3.63
CA GLU A 319 -23.48 -11.88 3.63
C GLU A 319 -23.67 -11.04 4.89
N ALA A 320 -23.04 -11.44 6.00
CA ALA A 320 -23.12 -10.78 7.28
C ALA A 320 -21.75 -10.81 7.99
N PRO A 321 -21.46 -9.82 8.85
CA PRO A 321 -20.24 -9.83 9.63
C PRO A 321 -20.25 -10.96 10.66
N LYS A 322 -19.07 -11.53 10.92
CA LYS A 322 -18.84 -12.46 12.03
C LYS A 322 -18.47 -11.66 13.28
N GLU A 323 -19.21 -11.86 14.37
CA GLU A 323 -18.82 -11.31 15.67
C GLU A 323 -17.76 -12.22 16.32
N LEU A 324 -16.63 -11.59 16.72
CA LEU A 324 -15.57 -12.27 17.47
C LEU A 324 -15.75 -11.99 18.96
N THR A 325 -15.53 -13.03 19.77
CA THR A 325 -15.51 -12.88 21.23
C THR A 325 -14.23 -12.17 21.64
N VAL A 326 -14.33 -10.95 22.13
CA VAL A 326 -13.20 -10.15 22.60
C VAL A 326 -13.44 -9.62 24.01
N ASP A 327 -12.39 -9.48 24.79
CA ASP A 327 -12.42 -8.87 26.12
C ASP A 327 -11.19 -7.95 26.30
N PHE A 328 -11.19 -6.84 25.59
CA PHE A 328 -10.11 -5.86 25.66
C PHE A 328 -9.87 -5.36 27.09
N LYS A 329 -10.96 -5.19 27.88
CA LYS A 329 -10.86 -4.69 29.24
C LYS A 329 -10.17 -5.70 30.18
N LYS A 330 -10.55 -6.96 30.13
CA LYS A 330 -9.92 -8.03 30.93
C LYS A 330 -8.43 -8.13 30.60
N ASN A 331 -8.08 -8.03 29.32
CA ASN A 331 -6.72 -8.12 28.83
C ASN A 331 -5.94 -6.79 28.96
N LYS A 332 -6.56 -5.74 29.52
CA LYS A 332 -5.98 -4.40 29.72
C LYS A 332 -5.47 -3.75 28.39
N ILE A 333 -6.19 -4.00 27.31
CA ILE A 333 -5.86 -3.46 25.99
C ILE A 333 -6.75 -2.24 25.71
N ASP A 334 -6.14 -1.14 25.32
CA ASP A 334 -6.88 -0.08 24.66
C ASP A 334 -7.12 -0.47 23.19
N TYR A 335 -8.38 -0.71 22.82
CA TYR A 335 -8.73 -1.07 21.45
C TYR A 335 -8.33 0.00 20.42
N ASN A 336 -8.13 1.26 20.86
CA ASN A 336 -7.60 2.30 19.99
C ASN A 336 -6.16 2.06 19.56
N ASN A 337 -5.40 1.30 20.34
CA ASN A 337 -4.05 0.90 20.02
C ASN A 337 -3.98 -0.34 19.11
N VAL A 338 -5.07 -1.08 18.91
CA VAL A 338 -5.10 -2.24 18.00
C VAL A 338 -4.97 -1.76 16.56
N ILE A 339 -4.02 -2.28 15.82
CA ILE A 339 -3.74 -1.90 14.43
C ILE A 339 -3.99 -3.02 13.41
N ALA A 340 -4.00 -4.27 13.87
CA ALA A 340 -4.32 -5.43 13.06
C ALA A 340 -4.90 -6.55 13.92
N ILE A 341 -5.73 -7.40 13.32
CA ILE A 341 -6.21 -8.64 13.92
C ILE A 341 -5.46 -9.79 13.27
N VAL A 342 -4.81 -10.61 14.08
CA VAL A 342 -4.00 -11.72 13.57
C VAL A 342 -4.84 -12.96 13.37
N ASN A 343 -5.72 -13.24 14.33
CA ASN A 343 -6.70 -14.32 14.32
C ASN A 343 -7.82 -14.03 15.33
N ASP A 344 -8.73 -14.96 15.51
CA ASP A 344 -9.89 -14.80 16.41
C ASP A 344 -9.52 -14.56 17.89
N THR A 345 -8.26 -14.73 18.27
CA THR A 345 -7.79 -14.62 19.66
C THR A 345 -6.67 -13.60 19.86
N LYS A 346 -6.08 -13.08 18.79
CA LYS A 346 -4.87 -12.26 18.87
C LYS A 346 -4.94 -11.04 17.95
N ALA A 347 -4.40 -9.95 18.45
CA ALA A 347 -4.24 -8.70 17.72
C ALA A 347 -2.83 -8.14 17.85
N ILE A 348 -2.49 -7.23 16.96
CA ILE A 348 -1.29 -6.40 17.05
C ILE A 348 -1.71 -5.03 17.58
N THR A 349 -1.03 -4.58 18.62
CA THR A 349 -1.18 -3.22 19.15
C THR A 349 0.03 -2.37 18.82
N SER A 350 -0.19 -1.06 18.74
CA SER A 350 0.89 -0.08 18.58
C SER A 350 0.78 0.96 19.68
N GLU A 351 1.79 1.04 20.53
CA GLU A 351 1.92 2.06 21.56
C GLU A 351 3.30 2.74 21.44
N ASN A 352 3.30 4.08 21.42
CA ASN A 352 4.53 4.88 21.29
C ASN A 352 5.41 4.47 20.09
N GLY A 353 4.80 3.92 19.04
CA GLY A 353 5.51 3.47 17.85
C GLY A 353 6.09 2.07 17.92
N TYR A 354 5.84 1.34 19.00
CA TYR A 354 6.23 -0.06 19.15
C TYR A 354 5.04 -0.98 18.95
N TYR A 355 5.30 -2.18 18.48
CA TYR A 355 4.27 -3.15 18.15
C TYR A 355 4.39 -4.37 19.06
N GLU A 356 3.25 -4.82 19.56
CA GLU A 356 3.14 -6.02 20.37
C GLU A 356 2.00 -6.91 19.88
N ILE A 357 2.16 -8.22 20.05
CA ILE A 357 1.09 -9.19 19.80
C ILE A 357 0.44 -9.51 21.15
N VAL A 358 -0.87 -9.30 21.23
CA VAL A 358 -1.66 -9.40 22.45
C VAL A 358 -2.85 -10.35 22.27
N ASN A 359 -3.28 -11.00 23.36
CA ASN A 359 -4.52 -11.76 23.38
C ASN A 359 -5.71 -10.82 23.52
N ILE A 360 -6.80 -11.08 22.78
CA ILE A 360 -8.00 -10.24 22.77
C ILE A 360 -9.26 -10.92 23.29
N ASN A 361 -9.18 -12.20 23.65
CA ASN A 361 -10.29 -13.00 24.21
C ASN A 361 -10.09 -13.37 25.70
#